data_bf85c85f0084d9678136eeb0a0157552
#
_entry.id   bf85c85f0084d9678136eeb0a0157552
#
_cell.length_a   1.000
_cell.length_b   1.000
_cell.length_c   1.000
_cell.angle_alpha   90.00
_cell.angle_beta   90.00
_cell.angle_gamma   90.00
#
_symmetry.space_group_name_H-M   'P 1'
#
loop_
_entity.id
_entity.type
_entity.pdbx_description
1 polymer ?
#
loop_
_entity_poly.entity_id
_entity_poly.type
_entity_poly.pdbx_seq_one_letter_code
_entity_poly.pdbx_strand_id
1 'polypeptide(L)'
;MATFVLVHGGWRGGWVWDRVAKQLRENGHTVYTPTLSGLAERSHLLNMGVNLTTHIQDIVNLIKCEELKDVVLCGHSSSGLVISGVADQIPECISSLVYLDAFVPQDGDSVFTLSSEAFQLYAIKTAAQLGGIACITVPAASFALNEQDRAWFDEKTTPHPLASMLEGVRLKGDHLKVKKRMFIMAIWVTEFPSPFRQFYDRLKDDPAWVIHTIESGHDVMLNDPQAFVKFLQEAAG
;
A
#
# COMPACT_ATOMS: atom_id res chain seq x y z
N MET A 1 -0.62 -3.06 23.72
CA MET A 1 -0.60 -4.11 22.67
C MET A 1 -1.58 -3.70 21.59
N ALA A 2 -1.18 -3.65 20.33
CA ALA A 2 -2.04 -3.27 19.22
C ALA A 2 -1.96 -4.33 18.10
N THR A 3 -2.95 -4.36 17.21
CA THR A 3 -3.00 -5.24 16.04
C THR A 3 -2.74 -4.43 14.78
N PHE A 4 -1.74 -4.82 14.00
CA PHE A 4 -1.38 -4.20 12.74
C PHE A 4 -1.70 -5.12 11.56
N VAL A 5 -2.30 -4.56 10.51
CA VAL A 5 -2.43 -5.20 9.20
C VAL A 5 -1.70 -4.31 8.19
N LEU A 6 -0.59 -4.82 7.64
CA LEU A 6 0.31 -4.09 6.76
C LEU A 6 0.14 -4.58 5.32
N VAL A 7 -0.42 -3.75 4.45
CA VAL A 7 -0.76 -4.11 3.07
C VAL A 7 0.28 -3.52 2.12
N HIS A 8 0.96 -4.39 1.37
CA HIS A 8 2.05 -4.04 0.46
C HIS A 8 1.58 -3.32 -0.81
N GLY A 9 2.46 -2.57 -1.44
CA GLY A 9 2.22 -1.89 -2.72
C GLY A 9 2.26 -2.80 -3.94
N GLY A 10 2.19 -2.20 -5.13
CA GLY A 10 2.26 -2.92 -6.40
C GLY A 10 3.51 -3.77 -6.56
N TRP A 11 3.41 -4.89 -7.28
CA TRP A 11 4.48 -5.87 -7.61
C TRP A 11 5.11 -6.61 -6.42
N ARG A 12 4.79 -6.24 -5.20
CA ARG A 12 5.37 -6.76 -3.96
C ARG A 12 4.52 -7.88 -3.37
N GLY A 13 4.95 -8.41 -2.24
CA GLY A 13 4.21 -9.33 -1.36
C GLY A 13 4.40 -8.95 0.10
N GLY A 14 3.81 -9.70 1.01
CA GLY A 14 3.92 -9.48 2.46
C GLY A 14 5.36 -9.43 2.97
N TRP A 15 6.29 -10.05 2.23
CA TRP A 15 7.72 -10.11 2.55
C TRP A 15 8.41 -8.74 2.69
N VAL A 16 7.88 -7.67 2.05
CA VAL A 16 8.47 -6.32 2.19
C VAL A 16 8.38 -5.80 3.63
N TRP A 17 7.46 -6.34 4.41
CA TRP A 17 7.20 -5.93 5.79
C TRP A 17 8.03 -6.68 6.83
N ASP A 18 8.81 -7.69 6.46
CA ASP A 18 9.47 -8.60 7.42
C ASP A 18 10.31 -7.86 8.46
N ARG A 19 11.06 -6.82 8.05
CA ARG A 19 11.90 -6.01 8.96
C ARG A 19 11.06 -5.21 9.95
N VAL A 20 9.95 -4.65 9.53
CA VAL A 20 9.00 -3.87 10.35
C VAL A 20 8.20 -4.80 11.25
N ALA A 21 7.66 -5.88 10.69
CA ALA A 21 6.85 -6.85 11.43
C ALA A 21 7.64 -7.51 12.56
N LYS A 22 8.92 -7.82 12.32
CA LYS A 22 9.81 -8.36 13.37
C LYS A 22 9.90 -7.39 14.54
N GLN A 23 10.20 -6.10 14.29
CA GLN A 23 10.34 -5.11 15.36
C GLN A 23 9.03 -4.86 16.12
N LEU A 24 7.90 -4.79 15.41
CA LEU A 24 6.59 -4.63 16.06
C LEU A 24 6.24 -5.83 16.94
N ARG A 25 6.53 -7.07 16.50
CA ARG A 25 6.32 -8.28 17.29
C ARG A 25 7.23 -8.33 18.51
N GLU A 26 8.49 -7.93 18.39
CA GLU A 26 9.43 -7.80 19.51
C GLU A 26 8.94 -6.76 20.53
N ASN A 27 8.19 -5.75 20.11
CA ASN A 27 7.53 -4.77 20.97
C ASN A 27 6.16 -5.24 21.53
N GLY A 28 5.82 -6.52 21.36
CA GLY A 28 4.61 -7.14 21.92
C GLY A 28 3.32 -6.88 21.12
N HIS A 29 3.40 -6.48 19.85
CA HIS A 29 2.24 -6.27 18.99
C HIS A 29 1.91 -7.51 18.15
N THR A 30 0.64 -7.63 17.75
CA THR A 30 0.18 -8.60 16.75
C THR A 30 0.31 -7.99 15.37
N VAL A 31 0.93 -8.70 14.40
CA VAL A 31 1.20 -8.16 13.06
C VAL A 31 0.86 -9.16 11.97
N TYR A 32 -0.01 -8.75 11.07
CA TYR A 32 -0.37 -9.47 9.84
C TYR A 32 0.23 -8.75 8.62
N THR A 33 0.86 -9.52 7.75
CA THR A 33 1.48 -9.03 6.50
C THR A 33 0.96 -9.82 5.30
N PRO A 34 -0.34 -9.72 4.99
CA PRO A 34 -0.94 -10.52 3.92
C PRO A 34 -0.34 -10.18 2.56
N THR A 35 -0.22 -11.19 1.70
CA THR A 35 0.04 -11.00 0.27
C THR A 35 -1.28 -10.97 -0.49
N LEU A 36 -1.48 -9.94 -1.32
CA LEU A 36 -2.66 -9.77 -2.16
C LEU A 36 -2.70 -10.84 -3.27
N SER A 37 -3.88 -11.25 -3.67
CA SER A 37 -4.10 -12.25 -4.71
C SER A 37 -3.40 -11.90 -6.03
N GLY A 38 -2.74 -12.88 -6.64
CA GLY A 38 -2.03 -12.73 -7.92
C GLY A 38 -0.61 -12.17 -7.80
N LEU A 39 -0.07 -11.96 -6.58
CA LEU A 39 1.24 -11.38 -6.33
C LEU A 39 2.15 -12.32 -5.51
N ALA A 40 3.45 -12.16 -5.65
CA ALA A 40 4.49 -12.90 -4.92
C ALA A 40 4.20 -14.41 -4.82
N GLU A 41 4.18 -15.01 -3.62
CA GLU A 41 3.87 -16.44 -3.40
C GLU A 41 2.44 -16.81 -3.81
N ARG A 42 1.57 -15.82 -4.04
CA ARG A 42 0.21 -16.03 -4.57
C ARG A 42 0.09 -15.71 -6.06
N SER A 43 1.22 -15.56 -6.77
CA SER A 43 1.26 -15.26 -8.23
C SER A 43 0.56 -16.32 -9.08
N HIS A 44 0.47 -17.57 -8.62
CA HIS A 44 -0.28 -18.65 -9.27
C HIS A 44 -1.80 -18.35 -9.39
N LEU A 45 -2.33 -17.40 -8.64
CA LEU A 45 -3.72 -16.94 -8.73
C LEU A 45 -3.91 -15.83 -9.77
N LEU A 46 -2.81 -15.35 -10.39
CA LEU A 46 -2.88 -14.26 -11.37
C LEU A 46 -3.72 -14.68 -12.58
N ASN A 47 -4.81 -13.95 -12.80
CA ASN A 47 -5.70 -14.08 -13.95
C ASN A 47 -6.44 -12.77 -14.19
N MET A 48 -7.21 -12.67 -15.27
CA MET A 48 -7.95 -11.46 -15.63
C MET A 48 -9.02 -11.03 -14.63
N GLY A 49 -9.44 -11.91 -13.72
CA GLY A 49 -10.45 -11.62 -12.69
C GLY A 49 -9.89 -11.01 -11.41
N VAL A 50 -8.55 -11.00 -11.24
CA VAL A 50 -7.93 -10.37 -10.07
C VAL A 50 -7.91 -8.85 -10.27
N ASN A 51 -8.72 -8.14 -9.51
CA ASN A 51 -8.94 -6.71 -9.60
C ASN A 51 -8.83 -6.03 -8.21
N LEU A 52 -9.12 -4.72 -8.12
CA LEU A 52 -9.06 -3.98 -6.86
C LEU A 52 -10.06 -4.52 -5.82
N THR A 53 -11.27 -4.86 -6.26
CA THR A 53 -12.28 -5.48 -5.39
C THR A 53 -11.76 -6.79 -4.79
N THR A 54 -11.05 -7.62 -5.58
CA THR A 54 -10.41 -8.85 -5.07
C THR A 54 -9.41 -8.54 -3.96
N HIS A 55 -8.53 -7.55 -4.17
CA HIS A 55 -7.54 -7.14 -3.17
C HIS A 55 -8.18 -6.57 -1.90
N ILE A 56 -9.26 -5.79 -2.02
CA ILE A 56 -10.04 -5.33 -0.87
C ILE A 56 -10.62 -6.52 -0.10
N GLN A 57 -11.20 -7.50 -0.80
CA GLN A 57 -11.77 -8.69 -0.15
C GLN A 57 -10.71 -9.58 0.51
N ASP A 58 -9.49 -9.69 -0.04
CA ASP A 58 -8.37 -10.37 0.63
C ASP A 58 -8.17 -9.84 2.07
N ILE A 59 -8.23 -8.52 2.26
CA ILE A 59 -8.01 -7.89 3.55
C ILE A 59 -9.27 -7.89 4.43
N VAL A 60 -10.43 -7.62 3.87
CA VAL A 60 -11.72 -7.70 4.60
C VAL A 60 -11.92 -9.09 5.17
N ASN A 61 -11.66 -10.13 4.36
CA ASN A 61 -11.81 -11.51 4.79
C ASN A 61 -10.78 -11.91 5.86
N LEU A 62 -9.52 -11.46 5.72
CA LEU A 62 -8.51 -11.65 6.76
C LEU A 62 -9.01 -11.08 8.10
N ILE A 63 -9.41 -9.80 8.12
CA ILE A 63 -9.86 -9.12 9.36
C ILE A 63 -11.06 -9.84 9.97
N LYS A 64 -12.02 -10.26 9.14
CA LYS A 64 -13.22 -10.99 9.61
C LYS A 64 -12.94 -12.40 10.09
N CYS A 65 -12.13 -13.18 9.36
CA CYS A 65 -11.83 -14.57 9.70
C CYS A 65 -10.97 -14.68 10.96
N GLU A 66 -10.06 -13.71 11.17
CA GLU A 66 -9.24 -13.62 12.38
C GLU A 66 -9.94 -12.84 13.52
N GLU A 67 -11.19 -12.42 13.33
CA GLU A 67 -12.02 -11.65 14.28
C GLU A 67 -11.30 -10.40 14.83
N LEU A 68 -10.48 -9.74 13.98
CA LEU A 68 -9.67 -8.62 14.41
C LEU A 68 -10.51 -7.37 14.68
N LYS A 69 -10.13 -6.64 15.72
CA LYS A 69 -10.73 -5.37 16.13
C LYS A 69 -9.64 -4.35 16.44
N ASP A 70 -10.00 -3.09 16.40
CA ASP A 70 -9.10 -1.96 16.68
C ASP A 70 -7.80 -2.03 15.85
N VAL A 71 -7.94 -2.42 14.57
CA VAL A 71 -6.82 -2.63 13.66
C VAL A 71 -6.19 -1.31 13.25
N VAL A 72 -4.88 -1.19 13.39
CA VAL A 72 -4.07 -0.21 12.67
C VAL A 72 -3.82 -0.74 11.27
N LEU A 73 -4.56 -0.23 10.29
CA LEU A 73 -4.51 -0.67 8.91
C LEU A 73 -3.58 0.24 8.10
N CYS A 74 -2.45 -0.31 7.65
CA CYS A 74 -1.47 0.43 6.87
C CYS A 74 -1.45 -0.04 5.42
N GLY A 75 -1.51 0.90 4.48
CA GLY A 75 -1.36 0.64 3.05
C GLY A 75 -0.18 1.42 2.47
N HIS A 76 0.66 0.72 1.71
CA HIS A 76 1.77 1.30 0.98
C HIS A 76 1.41 1.50 -0.49
N SER A 77 1.76 2.66 -1.06
CA SER A 77 1.67 2.89 -2.52
C SER A 77 0.25 2.67 -3.06
N SER A 78 0.06 1.76 -4.03
CA SER A 78 -1.25 1.40 -4.61
C SER A 78 -2.25 0.89 -3.57
N SER A 79 -1.78 0.30 -2.47
CA SER A 79 -2.66 -0.22 -1.43
C SER A 79 -3.34 0.86 -0.58
N GLY A 80 -3.07 2.13 -0.83
CA GLY A 80 -3.91 3.21 -0.32
C GLY A 80 -5.38 3.08 -0.77
N LEU A 81 -5.61 2.61 -2.03
CA LEU A 81 -6.96 2.31 -2.51
C LEU A 81 -7.56 1.10 -1.78
N VAL A 82 -6.74 0.06 -1.55
CA VAL A 82 -7.18 -1.15 -0.85
C VAL A 82 -7.66 -0.83 0.56
N ILE A 83 -6.82 -0.14 1.36
CA ILE A 83 -7.17 0.19 2.75
C ILE A 83 -8.35 1.15 2.86
N SER A 84 -8.51 2.06 1.89
CA SER A 84 -9.69 2.94 1.81
C SER A 84 -10.96 2.12 1.59
N GLY A 85 -10.95 1.17 0.64
CA GLY A 85 -12.08 0.29 0.37
C GLY A 85 -12.39 -0.67 1.52
N VAL A 86 -11.38 -1.16 2.23
CA VAL A 86 -11.53 -1.98 3.44
C VAL A 86 -12.22 -1.17 4.54
N ALA A 87 -11.70 0.02 4.84
CA ALA A 87 -12.26 0.90 5.88
C ALA A 87 -13.67 1.37 5.54
N ASP A 88 -14.02 1.48 4.26
CA ASP A 88 -15.38 1.83 3.83
C ASP A 88 -16.37 0.66 4.04
N GLN A 89 -15.91 -0.59 4.01
CA GLN A 89 -16.73 -1.79 4.22
C GLN A 89 -16.87 -2.19 5.69
N ILE A 90 -15.82 -2.02 6.49
CA ILE A 90 -15.75 -2.47 7.89
C ILE A 90 -15.09 -1.43 8.80
N PRO A 91 -15.57 -0.16 8.80
CA PRO A 91 -14.95 0.92 9.56
C PRO A 91 -14.91 0.63 11.07
N GLU A 92 -15.85 -0.16 11.58
CA GLU A 92 -15.93 -0.55 12.99
C GLU A 92 -14.78 -1.44 13.47
N CYS A 93 -14.07 -2.10 12.55
CA CYS A 93 -12.91 -2.93 12.87
C CYS A 93 -11.59 -2.15 12.90
N ILE A 94 -11.59 -0.90 12.39
CA ILE A 94 -10.38 -0.12 12.11
C ILE A 94 -10.24 1.03 13.11
N SER A 95 -9.17 1.03 13.90
CA SER A 95 -8.85 2.12 14.82
C SER A 95 -8.09 3.27 14.15
N SER A 96 -7.25 2.94 13.17
CA SER A 96 -6.38 3.92 12.50
C SER A 96 -6.08 3.50 11.06
N LEU A 97 -6.03 4.48 10.15
CA LEU A 97 -5.56 4.33 8.76
C LEU A 97 -4.21 5.00 8.59
N VAL A 98 -3.23 4.25 8.07
CA VAL A 98 -1.89 4.76 7.77
C VAL A 98 -1.60 4.59 6.28
N TYR A 99 -1.40 5.72 5.60
CA TYR A 99 -1.03 5.78 4.18
C TYR A 99 0.47 6.05 4.07
N LEU A 100 1.25 5.01 3.78
CA LEU A 100 2.70 5.12 3.62
C LEU A 100 3.05 5.37 2.15
N ASP A 101 3.46 6.58 1.83
CA ASP A 101 3.80 7.02 0.47
C ASP A 101 2.80 6.44 -0.55
N ALA A 102 1.51 6.72 -0.33
CA ALA A 102 0.39 5.98 -0.91
C ALA A 102 -0.65 6.90 -1.54
N PHE A 103 -1.44 6.33 -2.44
CA PHE A 103 -2.62 7.01 -2.98
C PHE A 103 -3.70 7.19 -1.90
N VAL A 104 -4.30 8.39 -1.85
CA VAL A 104 -5.47 8.67 -1.00
C VAL A 104 -6.64 9.00 -1.92
N PRO A 105 -7.46 7.99 -2.28
CA PRO A 105 -8.47 8.13 -3.32
C PRO A 105 -9.73 8.85 -2.86
N GLN A 106 -10.47 9.36 -3.84
CA GLN A 106 -11.89 9.67 -3.77
C GLN A 106 -12.69 8.55 -4.43
N ASP A 107 -14.04 8.59 -4.30
CA ASP A 107 -14.90 7.61 -4.96
C ASP A 107 -14.70 7.62 -6.49
N GLY A 108 -14.52 6.44 -7.08
CA GLY A 108 -14.25 6.25 -8.50
C GLY A 108 -12.78 6.34 -8.92
N ASP A 109 -11.89 6.78 -8.05
CA ASP A 109 -10.46 6.85 -8.37
C ASP A 109 -9.84 5.46 -8.51
N SER A 110 -8.88 5.34 -9.41
CA SER A 110 -8.04 4.15 -9.59
C SER A 110 -6.55 4.51 -9.53
N VAL A 111 -5.69 3.52 -9.36
CA VAL A 111 -4.23 3.76 -9.48
C VAL A 111 -3.92 4.39 -10.83
N PHE A 112 -4.60 3.94 -11.89
CA PHE A 112 -4.40 4.43 -13.24
C PHE A 112 -4.78 5.91 -13.36
N THR A 113 -5.97 6.33 -12.90
CA THR A 113 -6.44 7.72 -13.01
C THR A 113 -5.63 8.69 -12.16
N LEU A 114 -5.09 8.24 -11.02
CA LEU A 114 -4.29 9.05 -10.11
C LEU A 114 -2.81 9.11 -10.48
N SER A 115 -2.38 8.32 -11.46
CA SER A 115 -0.98 8.26 -11.88
C SER A 115 -0.69 9.18 -13.06
N SER A 116 0.60 9.48 -13.27
CA SER A 116 1.06 10.27 -14.42
C SER A 116 0.79 9.56 -15.75
N GLU A 117 0.65 10.32 -16.84
CA GLU A 117 0.52 9.78 -18.18
C GLU A 117 1.66 8.83 -18.55
N ALA A 118 2.89 9.15 -18.12
CA ALA A 118 4.05 8.28 -18.33
C ALA A 118 3.88 6.90 -17.69
N PHE A 119 3.36 6.86 -16.45
CA PHE A 119 3.06 5.60 -15.77
C PHE A 119 1.90 4.85 -16.44
N GLN A 120 0.84 5.55 -16.83
CA GLN A 120 -0.29 4.95 -17.54
C GLN A 120 0.17 4.27 -18.85
N LEU A 121 1.01 4.95 -19.61
CA LEU A 121 1.59 4.41 -20.84
C LEU A 121 2.51 3.20 -20.57
N TYR A 122 3.32 3.26 -19.50
CA TYR A 122 4.13 2.14 -19.04
C TYR A 122 3.27 0.93 -18.72
N ALA A 123 2.22 1.11 -17.90
CA ALA A 123 1.33 0.04 -17.49
C ALA A 123 0.67 -0.67 -18.69
N ILE A 124 0.13 0.11 -19.64
CA ILE A 124 -0.51 -0.45 -20.85
C ILE A 124 0.49 -1.16 -21.76
N LYS A 125 1.66 -0.55 -22.03
CA LYS A 125 2.70 -1.14 -22.89
C LYS A 125 3.23 -2.45 -22.32
N THR A 126 3.49 -2.50 -21.02
CA THR A 126 4.02 -3.69 -20.39
C THR A 126 2.96 -4.78 -20.22
N ALA A 127 1.72 -4.40 -19.96
CA ALA A 127 0.63 -5.35 -19.90
C ALA A 127 0.37 -6.01 -21.27
N ALA A 128 0.51 -5.26 -22.37
CA ALA A 128 0.37 -5.83 -23.70
C ALA A 128 1.36 -6.98 -23.98
N GLN A 129 2.56 -6.95 -23.38
CA GLN A 129 3.55 -8.03 -23.48
C GLN A 129 3.15 -9.29 -22.71
N LEU A 130 2.25 -9.15 -21.73
CA LEU A 130 1.73 -10.24 -20.89
C LEU A 130 0.25 -10.55 -21.21
N GLY A 131 -0.18 -10.30 -22.44
CA GLY A 131 -1.54 -10.61 -22.89
C GLY A 131 -2.64 -9.77 -22.22
N GLY A 132 -2.31 -8.59 -21.68
CA GLY A 132 -3.24 -7.69 -21.02
C GLY A 132 -3.59 -8.08 -19.57
N ILE A 133 -2.94 -9.10 -19.02
CA ILE A 133 -3.29 -9.63 -17.69
C ILE A 133 -2.61 -8.84 -16.57
N ALA A 134 -1.34 -8.47 -16.76
CA ALA A 134 -0.53 -7.85 -15.71
C ALA A 134 0.52 -6.89 -16.26
N CYS A 135 0.92 -5.91 -15.44
CA CYS A 135 2.04 -5.00 -15.74
C CYS A 135 3.36 -5.60 -15.27
N ILE A 136 4.41 -5.45 -16.08
CA ILE A 136 5.77 -5.87 -15.70
C ILE A 136 6.26 -5.02 -14.51
N THR A 137 7.16 -5.59 -13.72
CA THR A 137 7.75 -4.95 -12.54
C THR A 137 8.56 -3.71 -12.91
N VAL A 138 8.53 -2.70 -12.03
CA VAL A 138 9.40 -1.53 -12.11
C VAL A 138 10.68 -1.83 -11.32
N PRO A 139 11.88 -1.59 -11.87
CA PRO A 139 13.13 -1.89 -11.16
C PRO A 139 13.28 -1.15 -9.83
N ALA A 140 13.89 -1.79 -8.85
CA ALA A 140 14.10 -1.26 -7.49
C ALA A 140 14.80 0.11 -7.47
N ALA A 141 15.72 0.36 -8.40
CA ALA A 141 16.43 1.63 -8.53
C ALA A 141 15.48 2.81 -8.77
N SER A 142 14.37 2.61 -9.48
CA SER A 142 13.36 3.63 -9.76
C SER A 142 12.59 4.08 -8.51
N PHE A 143 12.67 3.31 -7.42
CA PHE A 143 12.04 3.60 -6.13
C PHE A 143 13.03 4.14 -5.08
N ALA A 144 14.27 4.46 -5.49
CA ALA A 144 15.35 4.86 -4.60
C ALA A 144 15.59 3.87 -3.45
N LEU A 145 15.46 2.57 -3.74
CA LEU A 145 15.78 1.51 -2.79
C LEU A 145 17.29 1.45 -2.54
N ASN A 146 17.68 1.15 -1.29
CA ASN A 146 19.07 0.96 -0.88
C ASN A 146 19.75 -0.06 -1.82
N GLU A 147 20.96 0.26 -2.27
CA GLU A 147 21.67 -0.52 -3.29
C GLU A 147 21.81 -2.01 -2.93
N GLN A 148 22.13 -2.28 -1.67
CA GLN A 148 22.29 -3.64 -1.14
C GLN A 148 21.04 -4.52 -1.25
N ASP A 149 19.85 -3.91 -1.30
CA ASP A 149 18.57 -4.61 -1.32
C ASP A 149 18.02 -4.78 -2.75
N ARG A 150 18.56 -4.05 -3.76
CA ARG A 150 17.96 -3.97 -5.11
C ARG A 150 17.85 -5.31 -5.81
N ALA A 151 18.96 -6.09 -5.85
CA ALA A 151 18.96 -7.36 -6.55
C ALA A 151 17.96 -8.36 -5.92
N TRP A 152 17.94 -8.44 -4.60
CA TRP A 152 17.00 -9.27 -3.85
C TRP A 152 15.54 -8.81 -4.06
N PHE A 153 15.29 -7.50 -4.09
CA PHE A 153 13.97 -6.94 -4.32
C PHE A 153 13.47 -7.27 -5.73
N ASP A 154 14.30 -7.04 -6.76
CA ASP A 154 13.94 -7.29 -8.16
C ASP A 154 13.65 -8.78 -8.41
N GLU A 155 14.37 -9.69 -7.73
CA GLU A 155 14.12 -11.14 -7.82
C GLU A 155 12.77 -11.52 -7.19
N LYS A 156 12.34 -10.85 -6.11
CA LYS A 156 11.11 -11.16 -5.39
C LYS A 156 9.85 -10.52 -5.95
N THR A 157 9.98 -9.47 -6.75
CA THR A 157 8.83 -8.80 -7.34
C THR A 157 8.19 -9.64 -8.45
N THR A 158 6.88 -9.54 -8.58
CA THR A 158 6.11 -10.25 -9.59
C THR A 158 5.25 -9.29 -10.40
N PRO A 159 4.86 -9.61 -11.65
CA PRO A 159 3.93 -8.79 -12.42
C PRO A 159 2.65 -8.49 -11.62
N HIS A 160 2.16 -7.26 -11.74
CA HIS A 160 0.98 -6.80 -11.00
C HIS A 160 -0.29 -6.90 -11.84
N PRO A 161 -1.40 -7.44 -11.31
CA PRO A 161 -2.67 -7.56 -12.04
C PRO A 161 -3.13 -6.22 -12.60
N LEU A 162 -3.25 -6.09 -13.92
CA LEU A 162 -3.62 -4.82 -14.57
C LEU A 162 -5.01 -4.36 -14.13
N ALA A 163 -5.96 -5.27 -14.01
CA ALA A 163 -7.34 -4.94 -13.64
C ALA A 163 -7.42 -4.27 -12.25
N SER A 164 -6.53 -4.59 -11.32
CA SER A 164 -6.49 -3.94 -10.01
C SER A 164 -5.99 -2.50 -10.06
N MET A 165 -5.23 -2.13 -11.09
CA MET A 165 -4.81 -0.74 -11.31
C MET A 165 -5.86 0.09 -12.06
N LEU A 166 -6.68 -0.57 -12.88
CA LEU A 166 -7.70 0.08 -13.72
C LEU A 166 -9.03 0.29 -13.00
N GLU A 167 -9.41 -0.63 -12.10
CA GLU A 167 -10.68 -0.57 -11.39
C GLU A 167 -10.71 0.63 -10.44
N GLY A 168 -11.76 1.45 -10.54
CA GLY A 168 -12.04 2.54 -9.61
C GLY A 168 -12.56 2.01 -8.28
N VAL A 169 -12.00 2.52 -7.17
CA VAL A 169 -12.49 2.18 -5.82
C VAL A 169 -13.90 2.74 -5.64
N ARG A 170 -14.76 1.99 -4.95
CA ARG A 170 -16.11 2.42 -4.59
C ARG A 170 -16.14 2.78 -3.11
N LEU A 171 -16.36 4.06 -2.81
CA LEU A 171 -16.40 4.60 -1.46
C LEU A 171 -17.75 5.26 -1.19
N LYS A 172 -18.44 4.80 -0.15
CA LYS A 172 -19.70 5.40 0.33
C LYS A 172 -19.45 6.55 1.32
N GLY A 173 -18.20 6.72 1.74
CA GLY A 173 -17.80 7.70 2.75
C GLY A 173 -17.65 7.11 4.15
N ASP A 174 -17.89 5.81 4.33
CA ASP A 174 -17.82 5.17 5.65
C ASP A 174 -16.38 5.07 6.17
N HIS A 175 -15.37 5.03 5.31
CA HIS A 175 -13.96 5.13 5.67
C HIS A 175 -13.62 6.43 6.45
N LEU A 176 -14.42 7.50 6.29
CA LEU A 176 -14.26 8.74 7.03
C LEU A 176 -14.70 8.62 8.51
N LYS A 177 -15.38 7.53 8.88
CA LYS A 177 -15.71 7.21 10.27
C LYS A 177 -14.46 6.85 11.08
N VAL A 178 -13.41 6.36 10.41
CA VAL A 178 -12.09 6.15 11.04
C VAL A 178 -11.46 7.52 11.32
N LYS A 179 -11.41 7.90 12.59
CA LYS A 179 -11.01 9.25 13.00
C LYS A 179 -9.50 9.47 12.94
N LYS A 180 -8.72 8.45 13.21
CA LYS A 180 -7.26 8.52 13.20
C LYS A 180 -6.73 8.18 11.82
N ARG A 181 -6.27 9.19 11.10
CA ARG A 181 -5.75 9.05 9.75
C ARG A 181 -4.37 9.69 9.67
N MET A 182 -3.40 8.92 9.19
CA MET A 182 -2.01 9.35 9.05
C MET A 182 -1.56 9.20 7.61
N PHE A 183 -0.87 10.21 7.09
CA PHE A 183 -0.19 10.17 5.81
C PHE A 183 1.30 10.40 6.03
N ILE A 184 2.13 9.48 5.56
CA ILE A 184 3.58 9.54 5.65
C ILE A 184 4.13 9.64 4.23
N MET A 185 4.71 10.80 3.88
CA MET A 185 5.34 11.00 2.58
C MET A 185 6.82 10.69 2.65
N ALA A 186 7.29 9.79 1.80
CA ALA A 186 8.71 9.59 1.58
C ALA A 186 9.26 10.70 0.67
N ILE A 187 10.37 11.32 1.08
CA ILE A 187 11.07 12.34 0.30
C ILE A 187 12.24 11.68 -0.40
N TRP A 188 12.05 11.37 -1.66
CA TRP A 188 13.04 10.73 -2.51
C TRP A 188 13.17 11.44 -3.86
N VAL A 189 14.38 11.39 -4.40
CA VAL A 189 14.71 12.01 -5.68
C VAL A 189 15.06 10.91 -6.68
N THR A 190 14.30 10.88 -7.75
CA THR A 190 14.57 10.06 -8.94
C THR A 190 14.30 10.88 -10.19
N GLU A 191 14.51 10.28 -11.36
CA GLU A 191 14.19 10.92 -12.64
C GLU A 191 12.70 11.26 -12.80
N PHE A 192 11.85 10.59 -12.01
CA PHE A 192 10.39 10.79 -12.05
C PHE A 192 9.90 11.43 -10.74
N PRO A 193 9.05 12.48 -10.82
CA PRO A 193 8.46 13.06 -9.63
C PRO A 193 7.54 12.05 -8.92
N SER A 194 7.60 12.03 -7.58
CA SER A 194 6.71 11.18 -6.78
C SER A 194 5.25 11.52 -7.05
N PRO A 195 4.39 10.54 -7.39
CA PRO A 195 2.96 10.76 -7.60
C PRO A 195 2.23 11.11 -6.30
N PHE A 196 2.87 10.91 -5.13
CA PHE A 196 2.24 11.05 -3.82
C PHE A 196 2.31 12.48 -3.27
N ARG A 197 3.14 13.36 -3.86
CA ARG A 197 3.25 14.76 -3.46
C ARG A 197 1.90 15.49 -3.51
N GLN A 198 1.05 15.18 -4.49
CA GLN A 198 -0.28 15.77 -4.62
C GLN A 198 -1.18 15.50 -3.40
N PHE A 199 -1.03 14.31 -2.78
CA PHE A 199 -1.81 13.95 -1.57
C PHE A 199 -1.28 14.68 -0.35
N TYR A 200 0.05 14.77 -0.20
CA TYR A 200 0.65 15.60 0.84
C TYR A 200 0.17 17.04 0.77
N ASP A 201 0.24 17.66 -0.41
CA ASP A 201 -0.17 19.06 -0.59
C ASP A 201 -1.67 19.27 -0.33
N ARG A 202 -2.50 18.27 -0.61
CA ARG A 202 -3.95 18.28 -0.32
C ARG A 202 -4.25 18.11 1.16
N LEU A 203 -3.47 17.34 1.90
CA LEU A 203 -3.80 16.89 3.25
C LEU A 203 -3.06 17.63 4.36
N LYS A 204 -1.93 18.27 4.07
CA LYS A 204 -1.02 18.85 5.09
C LYS A 204 -1.65 19.89 6.00
N ASP A 205 -2.68 20.58 5.55
CA ASP A 205 -3.38 21.61 6.30
C ASP A 205 -4.76 21.15 6.82
N ASP A 206 -5.13 19.88 6.60
CA ASP A 206 -6.38 19.30 7.09
C ASP A 206 -6.19 18.72 8.50
N PRO A 207 -6.85 19.29 9.54
CA PRO A 207 -6.70 18.85 10.92
C PRO A 207 -7.20 17.42 11.19
N ALA A 208 -7.91 16.81 10.23
CA ALA A 208 -8.34 15.42 10.31
C ALA A 208 -7.22 14.41 10.01
N TRP A 209 -6.02 14.90 9.64
CA TRP A 209 -4.89 14.07 9.27
C TRP A 209 -3.66 14.36 10.13
N VAL A 210 -2.95 13.31 10.51
CA VAL A 210 -1.58 13.41 11.03
C VAL A 210 -0.64 13.25 9.83
N ILE A 211 0.21 14.24 9.61
CA ILE A 211 1.10 14.26 8.44
C ILE A 211 2.55 14.17 8.88
N HIS A 212 3.26 13.20 8.32
CA HIS A 212 4.69 13.04 8.48
C HIS A 212 5.42 13.04 7.13
N THR A 213 6.69 13.38 7.18
CA THR A 213 7.64 13.22 6.08
C THR A 213 8.85 12.44 6.56
N ILE A 214 9.45 11.65 5.67
CA ILE A 214 10.66 10.89 5.95
C ILE A 214 11.61 10.97 4.75
N GLU A 215 12.87 11.29 5.00
CA GLU A 215 13.93 11.25 3.97
C GLU A 215 14.31 9.79 3.70
N SER A 216 13.64 9.18 2.74
CA SER A 216 13.81 7.77 2.39
C SER A 216 13.36 7.54 0.94
N GLY A 217 13.77 6.45 0.31
CA GLY A 217 13.13 5.96 -0.90
C GLY A 217 11.69 5.49 -0.65
N HIS A 218 10.99 5.20 -1.73
CA HIS A 218 9.58 4.80 -1.71
C HIS A 218 9.28 3.62 -0.76
N ASP A 219 10.18 2.63 -0.71
CA ASP A 219 10.05 1.45 0.16
C ASP A 219 10.67 1.73 1.54
N VAL A 220 10.08 2.65 2.29
CA VAL A 220 10.52 3.08 3.64
C VAL A 220 10.70 1.89 4.58
N MET A 221 9.81 0.88 4.49
CA MET A 221 9.86 -0.32 5.31
C MET A 221 11.13 -1.18 5.10
N LEU A 222 11.83 -0.98 3.99
CA LEU A 222 13.11 -1.62 3.68
C LEU A 222 14.29 -0.68 3.96
N ASN A 223 14.16 0.60 3.59
CA ASN A 223 15.21 1.59 3.71
C ASN A 223 15.45 2.05 5.15
N ASP A 224 14.37 2.33 5.90
CA ASP A 224 14.42 2.77 7.30
C ASP A 224 13.26 2.17 8.13
N PRO A 225 13.30 0.86 8.39
CA PRO A 225 12.25 0.19 9.15
C PRO A 225 12.10 0.72 10.58
N GLN A 226 13.19 1.20 11.20
CA GLN A 226 13.17 1.70 12.58
C GLN A 226 12.40 3.02 12.70
N ALA A 227 12.63 3.96 11.78
CA ALA A 227 11.88 5.21 11.74
C ALA A 227 10.40 4.94 11.46
N PHE A 228 10.11 4.03 10.53
CA PHE A 228 8.72 3.70 10.18
C PHE A 228 7.95 3.04 11.33
N VAL A 229 8.58 2.17 12.10
CA VAL A 229 7.96 1.54 13.30
C VAL A 229 7.48 2.60 14.30
N LYS A 230 8.21 3.71 14.49
CA LYS A 230 7.79 4.79 15.40
C LYS A 230 6.47 5.44 14.96
N PHE A 231 6.30 5.69 13.65
CA PHE A 231 5.03 6.22 13.13
C PHE A 231 3.88 5.22 13.30
N LEU A 232 4.12 3.93 13.09
CA LEU A 232 3.10 2.92 13.34
C LEU A 232 2.69 2.85 14.82
N GLN A 233 3.65 2.97 15.73
CA GLN A 233 3.38 3.01 17.18
C GLN A 233 2.59 4.26 17.58
N GLU A 234 2.90 5.44 16.99
CA GLU A 234 2.11 6.66 17.14
C GLU A 234 0.68 6.47 16.63
N ALA A 235 0.51 5.79 15.49
CA ALA A 235 -0.81 5.48 14.96
C ALA A 235 -1.62 4.52 15.84
N ALA A 236 -0.98 3.72 16.68
CA ALA A 236 -1.62 2.77 17.61
C ALA A 236 -2.00 3.38 18.97
N GLY A 237 -1.32 4.43 19.40
CA GLY A 237 -1.53 5.10 20.69
C GLY A 237 -2.42 6.28 20.61
#